data_b839ebb07fea9f42fb723469e57af567
#
_entry.id   b839ebb07fea9f42fb723469e57af567
#
_cell.length_a   1.000
_cell.length_b   1.000
_cell.length_c   1.000
_cell.angle_alpha   90.00
_cell.angle_beta   90.00
_cell.angle_gamma   90.00
#
_symmetry.space_group_name_H-M   'P 1'
#
loop_
_entity.id
_entity.type
_entity.pdbx_description
1 polymer ?
#
loop_
_entity_poly.entity_id
_entity_poly.type
_entity_poly.pdbx_seq_one_letter_code
_entity_poly.pdbx_strand_id
1 'polypeptide(L)'
;MKKWALRFLISALILFLPVLNQAMINRQPGARSAALSMATVALPGNESLFHNQAGIAFLGKHSLFMACESGFLLKELSLMAIGAILPTRGGTFGGSFYRMGSPLYSENKAGIAYSKKLGRNLAAAIQFDYLSERLPENRESFQAFTFEGGLLCTLSDRVTAGFHLFNPVMAGMATSEGKLPLPWSIRAGTSWFLNPALLLCTEIAKNENEPVTLKTGFEYSPVPEVAIRAGAEGGPLVFSLGAGFSFRSLRFDVAFNLHQTLGLTPTAGISWTP
;
A
#
# COMPACT_ATOMS: atom_id res chain seq x y z
N MET A 1 -40.08 -22.42 -10.81
CA MET A 1 -39.31 -21.22 -11.18
C MET A 1 -38.30 -20.74 -10.10
N LYS A 2 -38.53 -20.94 -8.79
CA LYS A 2 -37.61 -20.44 -7.72
C LYS A 2 -36.25 -21.15 -7.59
N LYS A 3 -36.12 -22.41 -7.98
CA LYS A 3 -34.85 -23.18 -7.84
C LYS A 3 -33.79 -22.83 -8.88
N TRP A 4 -34.18 -22.34 -10.05
CA TRP A 4 -33.24 -21.94 -11.10
C TRP A 4 -32.59 -20.54 -10.82
N ALA A 5 -33.38 -19.60 -10.30
CA ALA A 5 -32.88 -18.28 -9.91
C ALA A 5 -31.85 -18.37 -8.77
N LEU A 6 -32.07 -19.27 -7.79
CA LEU A 6 -31.14 -19.46 -6.68
C LEU A 6 -29.81 -20.12 -7.15
N ARG A 7 -29.87 -21.08 -8.09
CA ARG A 7 -28.67 -21.68 -8.68
C ARG A 7 -27.87 -20.67 -9.51
N PHE A 8 -28.54 -19.79 -10.23
CA PHE A 8 -27.87 -18.73 -11.02
C PHE A 8 -27.20 -17.68 -10.11
N LEU A 9 -27.84 -17.31 -8.99
CA LEU A 9 -27.28 -16.40 -7.98
C LEU A 9 -26.05 -17.01 -7.26
N ILE A 10 -26.09 -18.30 -6.93
CA ILE A 10 -24.98 -19.01 -6.29
C ILE A 10 -23.81 -19.17 -7.29
N SER A 11 -24.08 -19.47 -8.57
CA SER A 11 -23.04 -19.56 -9.60
C SER A 11 -22.40 -18.20 -9.92
N ALA A 12 -23.16 -17.10 -9.89
CA ALA A 12 -22.64 -15.75 -10.05
C ALA A 12 -21.79 -15.31 -8.84
N LEU A 13 -22.15 -15.72 -7.63
CA LEU A 13 -21.40 -15.42 -6.41
C LEU A 13 -20.06 -16.16 -6.37
N ILE A 14 -20.01 -17.41 -6.88
CA ILE A 14 -18.79 -18.24 -6.94
C ILE A 14 -17.80 -17.69 -8.00
N LEU A 15 -18.26 -17.06 -9.06
CA LEU A 15 -17.42 -16.43 -10.08
C LEU A 15 -16.75 -15.12 -9.59
N PHE A 16 -17.26 -14.50 -8.52
CA PHE A 16 -16.70 -13.27 -7.92
C PHE A 16 -15.63 -13.55 -6.84
N LEU A 17 -15.57 -14.75 -6.27
CA LEU A 17 -14.67 -15.09 -5.17
C LEU A 17 -13.17 -15.05 -5.53
N PRO A 18 -12.70 -15.46 -6.72
CA PRO A 18 -11.27 -15.41 -7.03
C PRO A 18 -10.75 -13.98 -7.29
N VAL A 19 -11.60 -13.03 -7.67
CA VAL A 19 -11.19 -11.64 -7.94
C VAL A 19 -10.93 -10.87 -6.63
N LEU A 20 -11.63 -11.20 -5.55
CA LEU A 20 -11.42 -10.58 -4.24
C LEU A 20 -10.11 -11.01 -3.57
N ASN A 21 -9.67 -12.26 -3.77
CA ASN A 21 -8.44 -12.78 -3.15
C ASN A 21 -7.16 -12.14 -3.71
N GLN A 22 -7.12 -11.78 -5.00
CA GLN A 22 -5.91 -11.24 -5.61
C GLN A 22 -5.65 -9.75 -5.24
N ALA A 23 -6.68 -8.98 -4.97
CA ALA A 23 -6.56 -7.56 -4.65
C ALA A 23 -6.02 -7.29 -3.23
N MET A 24 -6.11 -8.27 -2.32
CA MET A 24 -5.84 -8.06 -0.89
C MET A 24 -4.37 -8.25 -0.49
N ILE A 25 -3.65 -9.16 -1.10
CA ILE A 25 -2.26 -9.51 -0.75
C ILE A 25 -1.26 -8.38 -1.06
N ASN A 26 -1.60 -7.45 -1.95
CA ASN A 26 -0.74 -6.31 -2.31
C ASN A 26 -1.24 -4.98 -1.74
N ARG A 27 -1.77 -4.98 -0.52
CA ARG A 27 -2.23 -3.75 0.13
C ARG A 27 -1.08 -2.85 0.54
N GLN A 28 -1.34 -1.56 0.47
CA GLN A 28 -0.41 -0.48 0.74
C GLN A 28 -0.92 0.36 1.93
N PRO A 29 -0.73 -0.11 3.18
CA PRO A 29 -1.25 0.60 4.34
C PRO A 29 -0.63 1.98 4.50
N GLY A 30 -1.43 2.95 4.92
CA GLY A 30 -1.01 4.30 5.23
C GLY A 30 -2.11 5.33 5.00
N ALA A 31 -2.35 6.19 5.98
CA ALA A 31 -3.42 7.19 5.89
C ALA A 31 -3.05 8.35 4.95
N ARG A 32 -1.78 8.77 4.93
CA ARG A 32 -1.31 9.76 3.95
C ARG A 32 -1.46 9.24 2.54
N SER A 33 -1.07 7.99 2.31
CA SER A 33 -1.16 7.33 1.01
C SER A 33 -2.60 7.12 0.58
N ALA A 34 -3.46 6.68 1.49
CA ALA A 34 -4.89 6.54 1.25
C ALA A 34 -5.53 7.87 0.82
N ALA A 35 -5.18 8.99 1.49
CA ALA A 35 -5.66 10.31 1.14
C ALA A 35 -5.19 10.83 -0.24
N LEU A 36 -4.08 10.27 -0.76
CA LEU A 36 -3.53 10.55 -2.09
C LEU A 36 -3.95 9.51 -3.14
N SER A 37 -5.02 8.72 -2.88
CA SER A 37 -5.47 7.60 -3.73
C SER A 37 -4.34 6.63 -4.08
N MET A 38 -3.42 6.37 -3.15
CA MET A 38 -2.26 5.48 -3.32
C MET A 38 -1.28 5.91 -4.43
N ALA A 39 -1.30 7.17 -4.89
CA ALA A 39 -0.37 7.71 -5.89
C ALA A 39 0.98 8.05 -5.23
N THR A 40 1.65 7.07 -4.62
CA THR A 40 2.78 7.33 -3.69
C THR A 40 4.06 6.58 -4.02
N VAL A 41 4.15 5.91 -5.17
CA VAL A 41 5.35 5.17 -5.59
C VAL A 41 6.61 6.04 -5.66
N ALA A 42 6.47 7.34 -5.92
CA ALA A 42 7.56 8.31 -6.00
C ALA A 42 7.68 9.20 -4.74
N LEU A 43 6.96 8.88 -3.66
CA LEU A 43 6.90 9.71 -2.46
C LEU A 43 7.74 9.13 -1.32
N PRO A 44 8.90 9.73 -0.96
CA PRO A 44 9.65 9.30 0.21
C PRO A 44 8.88 9.62 1.50
N GLY A 45 9.08 8.80 2.52
CA GLY A 45 8.42 8.96 3.82
C GLY A 45 8.32 7.65 4.59
N ASN A 46 7.73 7.68 5.79
CA ASN A 46 7.60 6.48 6.63
C ASN A 46 6.73 5.41 5.97
N GLU A 47 5.65 5.82 5.31
CA GLU A 47 4.74 4.91 4.60
C GLU A 47 5.38 4.28 3.36
N SER A 48 6.48 4.85 2.81
CA SER A 48 7.19 4.26 1.67
C SER A 48 7.72 2.85 1.96
N LEU A 49 7.86 2.46 3.23
CA LEU A 49 8.14 1.09 3.64
C LEU A 49 7.11 0.08 3.12
N PHE A 50 5.87 0.50 2.87
CA PHE A 50 4.79 -0.32 2.35
C PHE A 50 4.48 -0.08 0.87
N HIS A 51 5.08 0.95 0.27
CA HIS A 51 4.72 1.41 -1.08
C HIS A 51 5.87 1.29 -2.08
N ASN A 52 7.04 1.81 -1.71
CA ASN A 52 8.27 1.77 -2.47
C ASN A 52 9.43 1.94 -1.48
N GLN A 53 10.01 0.85 -1.08
CA GLN A 53 11.03 0.80 -0.03
C GLN A 53 12.28 1.63 -0.35
N ALA A 54 12.49 2.00 -1.62
CA ALA A 54 13.57 2.93 -1.98
C ALA A 54 13.42 4.30 -1.29
N GLY A 55 12.19 4.70 -0.97
CA GLY A 55 11.90 5.95 -0.28
C GLY A 55 12.45 6.04 1.14
N ILE A 56 12.62 4.91 1.85
CA ILE A 56 13.19 4.96 3.21
C ILE A 56 14.67 5.31 3.24
N ALA A 57 15.40 5.19 2.13
CA ALA A 57 16.81 5.62 2.05
C ALA A 57 17.00 7.13 2.25
N PHE A 58 15.93 7.92 2.06
CA PHE A 58 15.98 9.38 2.25
C PHE A 58 15.66 9.81 3.68
N LEU A 59 15.24 8.89 4.54
CA LEU A 59 14.98 9.13 5.95
C LEU A 59 16.29 9.02 6.74
N GLY A 60 16.71 10.13 7.33
CA GLY A 60 17.95 10.18 8.11
C GLY A 60 17.79 9.84 9.59
N LYS A 61 16.57 9.52 10.04
CA LYS A 61 16.22 9.28 11.44
C LYS A 61 15.46 7.97 11.60
N HIS A 62 15.61 7.34 12.77
CA HIS A 62 14.75 6.22 13.15
C HIS A 62 13.29 6.63 13.11
N SER A 63 12.44 5.73 12.67
CA SER A 63 11.01 6.03 12.60
C SER A 63 10.17 4.81 12.91
N LEU A 64 9.04 5.04 13.56
CA LEU A 64 7.98 4.06 13.75
C LEU A 64 6.71 4.53 13.06
N PHE A 65 5.97 3.61 12.54
CA PHE A 65 4.73 3.86 11.82
C PHE A 65 3.67 2.84 12.21
N MET A 66 2.44 3.30 12.41
CA MET A 66 1.26 2.45 12.60
C MET A 66 0.10 3.01 11.78
N ALA A 67 -0.69 2.12 11.21
CA ALA A 67 -1.94 2.49 10.54
C ALA A 67 -3.03 1.45 10.81
N CYS A 68 -4.28 1.93 10.79
CA CYS A 68 -5.47 1.10 10.78
C CYS A 68 -6.43 1.58 9.70
N GLU A 69 -7.07 0.64 9.04
CA GLU A 69 -8.06 0.86 8.00
C GLU A 69 -9.28 -0.01 8.27
N SER A 70 -10.48 0.51 8.03
CA SER A 70 -11.71 -0.25 8.09
C SER A 70 -12.33 -0.31 6.69
N GLY A 71 -12.02 -1.36 5.93
CA GLY A 71 -12.48 -1.53 4.55
C GLY A 71 -14.01 -1.52 4.49
N PHE A 72 -14.57 -0.51 3.82
CA PHE A 72 -16.02 -0.33 3.64
C PHE A 72 -16.83 -0.36 4.95
N LEU A 73 -16.21 0.05 6.07
CA LEU A 73 -16.77 -0.01 7.43
C LEU A 73 -17.10 -1.43 7.90
N LEU A 74 -16.52 -2.45 7.29
CA LEU A 74 -16.68 -3.85 7.67
C LEU A 74 -15.51 -4.30 8.55
N LYS A 75 -15.81 -4.88 9.71
CA LYS A 75 -14.80 -5.39 10.65
C LYS A 75 -13.96 -6.52 10.06
N GLU A 76 -14.56 -7.30 9.19
CA GLU A 76 -13.95 -8.43 8.49
C GLU A 76 -12.89 -7.99 7.48
N LEU A 77 -12.94 -6.72 7.04
CA LEU A 77 -12.00 -6.10 6.12
C LEU A 77 -11.10 -5.07 6.80
N SER A 78 -11.01 -5.11 8.13
CA SER A 78 -10.11 -4.22 8.87
C SER A 78 -8.66 -4.63 8.69
N LEU A 79 -7.79 -3.65 8.46
CA LEU A 79 -6.36 -3.82 8.32
C LEU A 79 -5.64 -3.05 9.43
N MET A 80 -4.62 -3.67 10.01
CA MET A 80 -3.67 -3.04 10.93
C MET A 80 -2.26 -3.24 10.41
N ALA A 81 -1.45 -2.18 10.43
CA ALA A 81 -0.08 -2.21 9.97
C ALA A 81 0.86 -1.53 10.97
N ILE A 82 2.07 -2.06 11.06
CA ILE A 82 3.16 -1.47 11.84
C ILE A 82 4.46 -1.55 11.03
N GLY A 83 5.28 -0.51 11.10
CA GLY A 83 6.58 -0.46 10.46
C GLY A 83 7.64 0.23 11.32
N ALA A 84 8.87 -0.19 11.15
CA ALA A 84 10.04 0.40 11.79
C ALA A 84 11.14 0.64 10.74
N ILE A 85 11.80 1.79 10.82
CA ILE A 85 12.85 2.21 9.89
C ILE A 85 14.09 2.55 10.69
N LEU A 86 15.22 1.94 10.31
CA LEU A 86 16.50 2.02 11.01
C LEU A 86 17.61 2.44 10.03
N PRO A 87 17.87 3.76 9.88
CA PRO A 87 18.99 4.24 9.10
C PRO A 87 20.33 3.82 9.72
N THR A 88 21.25 3.38 8.88
CA THR A 88 22.61 3.02 9.24
C THR A 88 23.62 3.71 8.31
N ARG A 89 24.92 3.62 8.61
CA ARG A 89 25.98 4.16 7.73
C ARG A 89 26.04 3.45 6.37
N GLY A 90 25.61 2.19 6.28
CA GLY A 90 25.67 1.39 5.05
C GLY A 90 24.44 1.51 4.17
N GLY A 91 23.29 1.88 4.74
CA GLY A 91 21.96 1.94 4.12
C GLY A 91 20.87 1.98 5.19
N THR A 92 19.62 1.86 4.80
CA THR A 92 18.47 1.91 5.71
C THR A 92 17.77 0.56 5.72
N PHE A 93 17.59 -0.02 6.90
CA PHE A 93 16.77 -1.21 7.09
C PHE A 93 15.34 -0.81 7.42
N GLY A 94 14.39 -1.65 6.99
CA GLY A 94 12.98 -1.51 7.32
C GLY A 94 12.38 -2.85 7.72
N GLY A 95 11.54 -2.85 8.75
CA GLY A 95 10.71 -3.99 9.13
C GLY A 95 9.26 -3.60 9.02
N SER A 96 8.44 -4.40 8.34
CA SER A 96 7.03 -4.15 8.12
C SER A 96 6.19 -5.37 8.48
N PHE A 97 5.01 -5.12 9.01
CA PHE A 97 4.00 -6.14 9.23
C PHE A 97 2.63 -5.53 9.03
N TYR A 98 1.75 -6.22 8.32
CA TYR A 98 0.33 -5.93 8.37
C TYR A 98 -0.50 -7.21 8.51
N ARG A 99 -1.66 -7.04 9.11
CA ARG A 99 -2.72 -8.04 9.20
C ARG A 99 -4.01 -7.43 8.74
N MET A 100 -4.74 -8.16 7.89
CA MET A 100 -6.09 -7.85 7.48
C MET A 100 -7.02 -9.02 7.79
N GLY A 101 -8.28 -8.72 8.09
CA GLY A 101 -9.32 -9.72 8.22
C GLY A 101 -9.84 -9.92 9.64
N SER A 102 -10.54 -11.04 9.82
CA SER A 102 -11.23 -11.46 11.03
C SER A 102 -10.61 -12.75 11.62
N PRO A 103 -11.10 -13.26 12.75
CA PRO A 103 -10.68 -14.57 13.25
C PRO A 103 -10.97 -15.73 12.32
N LEU A 104 -11.96 -15.58 11.41
CA LEU A 104 -12.35 -16.61 10.44
C LEU A 104 -11.50 -16.57 9.17
N TYR A 105 -11.20 -15.37 8.66
CA TYR A 105 -10.35 -15.14 7.49
C TYR A 105 -9.31 -14.11 7.81
N SER A 106 -8.04 -14.39 7.56
CA SER A 106 -6.98 -13.39 7.77
C SER A 106 -5.84 -13.54 6.80
N GLU A 107 -5.33 -12.40 6.37
CA GLU A 107 -4.10 -12.25 5.59
C GLU A 107 -3.06 -11.54 6.44
N ASN A 108 -1.83 -12.02 6.39
CA ASN A 108 -0.71 -11.39 7.05
C ASN A 108 0.45 -11.26 6.06
N LYS A 109 1.15 -10.16 6.13
CA LYS A 109 2.42 -9.95 5.41
C LYS A 109 3.45 -9.41 6.39
N ALA A 110 4.62 -10.03 6.43
CA ALA A 110 5.79 -9.56 7.15
C ALA A 110 6.93 -9.33 6.14
N GLY A 111 7.58 -8.16 6.20
CA GLY A 111 8.64 -7.78 5.27
C GLY A 111 9.87 -7.27 5.98
N ILE A 112 11.06 -7.60 5.42
CA ILE A 112 12.35 -7.04 5.81
C ILE A 112 12.93 -6.36 4.58
N ALA A 113 13.09 -5.04 4.63
CA ALA A 113 13.60 -4.20 3.57
C ALA A 113 15.03 -3.75 3.84
N TYR A 114 15.81 -3.65 2.77
CA TYR A 114 17.07 -2.93 2.74
C TYR A 114 17.04 -1.91 1.60
N SER A 115 17.34 -0.66 1.91
CA SER A 115 17.34 0.44 0.96
C SER A 115 18.66 1.20 1.04
N LYS A 116 19.18 1.63 -0.12
CA LYS A 116 20.45 2.33 -0.21
C LYS A 116 20.41 3.41 -1.27
N LYS A 117 20.99 4.58 -0.94
CA LYS A 117 21.31 5.60 -1.95
C LYS A 117 22.50 5.11 -2.79
N LEU A 118 22.32 5.01 -4.10
CA LEU A 118 23.35 4.64 -5.08
C LEU A 118 24.10 5.85 -5.65
N GLY A 119 23.82 7.04 -5.09
CA GLY A 119 24.38 8.31 -5.49
C GLY A 119 23.60 9.45 -4.83
N ARG A 120 23.70 10.66 -5.41
CA ARG A 120 22.99 11.82 -4.86
C ARG A 120 21.48 11.74 -5.10
N ASN A 121 21.08 11.21 -6.25
CA ASN A 121 19.71 11.33 -6.75
C ASN A 121 18.98 9.99 -6.89
N LEU A 122 19.66 8.86 -6.78
CA LEU A 122 19.09 7.54 -6.98
C LEU A 122 19.15 6.71 -5.68
N ALA A 123 18.05 6.09 -5.35
CA ALA A 123 17.99 5.05 -4.33
C ALA A 123 17.34 3.78 -4.89
N ALA A 124 17.81 2.64 -4.40
CA ALA A 124 17.24 1.32 -4.70
C ALA A 124 16.94 0.58 -3.42
N ALA A 125 15.97 -0.30 -3.47
CA ALA A 125 15.62 -1.18 -2.36
C ALA A 125 15.21 -2.56 -2.82
N ILE A 126 15.38 -3.51 -1.93
CA ILE A 126 14.81 -4.84 -1.99
C ILE A 126 14.13 -5.15 -0.66
N GLN A 127 13.00 -5.84 -0.70
CA GLN A 127 12.30 -6.34 0.48
C GLN A 127 11.98 -7.81 0.28
N PHE A 128 12.23 -8.61 1.30
CA PHE A 128 11.80 -10.01 1.37
C PHE A 128 10.53 -10.08 2.18
N ASP A 129 9.53 -10.78 1.63
CA ASP A 129 8.19 -10.90 2.20
C ASP A 129 7.85 -12.34 2.53
N TYR A 130 7.29 -12.52 3.71
CA TYR A 130 6.54 -13.70 4.11
C TYR A 130 5.05 -13.34 4.11
N LEU A 131 4.26 -14.09 3.37
CA LEU A 131 2.81 -13.95 3.29
C LEU A 131 2.14 -15.19 3.86
N SER A 132 1.06 -15.00 4.61
CA SER A 132 0.22 -16.10 5.08
C SER A 132 -1.25 -15.73 4.98
N GLU A 133 -2.04 -16.66 4.49
CA GLU A 133 -3.49 -16.56 4.37
C GLU A 133 -4.13 -17.71 5.12
N ARG A 134 -5.18 -17.42 5.91
CA ARG A 134 -5.99 -18.41 6.61
C ARG A 134 -7.41 -18.35 6.08
N LEU A 135 -7.92 -19.51 5.61
CA LEU A 135 -9.28 -19.68 5.14
C LEU A 135 -10.18 -20.31 6.21
N PRO A 136 -11.50 -19.96 6.23
CA PRO A 136 -12.42 -20.42 7.27
C PRO A 136 -12.77 -21.91 7.19
N GLU A 137 -12.89 -22.48 5.97
CA GLU A 137 -13.50 -23.80 5.75
C GLU A 137 -12.69 -24.96 6.27
N ASN A 138 -11.36 -24.95 6.17
CA ASN A 138 -10.51 -26.09 6.55
C ASN A 138 -9.47 -25.76 7.64
N ARG A 139 -9.43 -24.53 8.16
CA ARG A 139 -8.33 -24.03 9.00
C ARG A 139 -6.95 -24.17 8.31
N GLU A 140 -6.94 -24.35 7.01
CA GLU A 140 -5.71 -24.39 6.24
C GLU A 140 -5.08 -23.00 6.20
N SER A 141 -3.79 -22.97 6.37
CA SER A 141 -3.00 -21.76 6.27
C SER A 141 -2.07 -21.90 5.08
N PHE A 142 -2.21 -21.03 4.11
CA PHE A 142 -1.35 -20.94 2.94
C PHE A 142 -0.23 -19.96 3.19
N GLN A 143 0.97 -20.28 2.71
CA GLN A 143 2.16 -19.48 2.92
C GLN A 143 2.90 -19.28 1.62
N ALA A 144 3.50 -18.11 1.46
CA ALA A 144 4.39 -17.80 0.34
C ALA A 144 5.55 -16.92 0.79
N PHE A 145 6.66 -17.06 0.08
CA PHE A 145 7.80 -16.16 0.16
C PHE A 145 7.97 -15.49 -1.21
N THR A 146 8.16 -14.18 -1.19
CA THR A 146 8.45 -13.41 -2.38
C THR A 146 9.37 -12.24 -2.07
N PHE A 147 9.61 -11.38 -3.04
CA PHE A 147 10.34 -10.13 -2.82
C PHE A 147 9.72 -8.98 -3.61
N GLU A 148 10.05 -7.77 -3.18
CA GLU A 148 9.73 -6.52 -3.83
C GLU A 148 11.02 -5.81 -4.21
N GLY A 149 10.97 -5.04 -5.30
CA GLY A 149 12.05 -4.18 -5.75
C GLY A 149 11.57 -2.76 -5.94
N GLY A 150 12.32 -1.78 -5.45
CA GLY A 150 12.00 -0.37 -5.56
C GLY A 150 13.14 0.48 -6.08
N LEU A 151 12.81 1.46 -6.90
CA LEU A 151 13.72 2.53 -7.34
C LEU A 151 13.07 3.88 -7.08
N LEU A 152 13.86 4.87 -6.68
CA LEU A 152 13.43 6.24 -6.51
C LEU A 152 14.55 7.17 -6.97
N CYS A 153 14.21 8.07 -7.90
CA CYS A 153 15.15 8.99 -8.52
C CYS A 153 14.67 10.42 -8.38
N THR A 154 15.46 11.27 -7.72
CA THR A 154 15.25 12.73 -7.66
C THR A 154 15.74 13.34 -8.96
N LEU A 155 14.81 13.72 -9.85
CA LEU A 155 15.12 14.31 -11.16
C LEU A 155 15.50 15.77 -11.07
N SER A 156 14.94 16.49 -10.09
CA SER A 156 15.26 17.88 -9.75
C SER A 156 14.89 18.13 -8.29
N ASP A 157 15.17 19.33 -7.78
CA ASP A 157 14.79 19.73 -6.41
C ASP A 157 13.27 19.67 -6.15
N ARG A 158 12.46 19.57 -7.21
CA ARG A 158 11.00 19.56 -7.13
C ARG A 158 10.36 18.29 -7.64
N VAL A 159 11.06 17.44 -8.39
CA VAL A 159 10.48 16.27 -9.06
C VAL A 159 11.23 15.02 -8.68
N THR A 160 10.49 14.04 -8.21
CA THR A 160 10.98 12.70 -7.93
C THR A 160 10.19 11.69 -8.77
N ALA A 161 10.87 10.72 -9.37
CA ALA A 161 10.27 9.59 -10.06
C ALA A 161 10.46 8.32 -9.23
N GLY A 162 9.47 7.45 -9.24
CA GLY A 162 9.48 6.17 -8.53
C GLY A 162 9.07 5.02 -9.42
N PHE A 163 9.63 3.85 -9.15
CA PHE A 163 9.29 2.58 -9.77
C PHE A 163 9.29 1.48 -8.73
N HIS A 164 8.33 0.57 -8.80
CA HIS A 164 8.19 -0.51 -7.86
C HIS A 164 7.65 -1.77 -8.52
N LEU A 165 8.18 -2.92 -8.08
CA LEU A 165 7.77 -4.27 -8.50
C LEU A 165 7.41 -5.08 -7.25
N PHE A 166 6.27 -5.75 -7.29
CA PHE A 166 5.88 -6.76 -6.31
C PHE A 166 5.82 -8.12 -6.99
N ASN A 167 6.34 -9.14 -6.34
CA ASN A 167 6.36 -10.55 -6.79
C ASN A 167 6.89 -10.75 -8.23
N PRO A 168 8.05 -10.20 -8.61
CA PRO A 168 8.59 -10.37 -9.96
C PRO A 168 8.96 -11.81 -10.31
N VAL A 169 9.09 -12.69 -9.33
CA VAL A 169 9.40 -14.12 -9.50
C VAL A 169 8.16 -14.98 -9.70
N MET A 170 6.96 -14.37 -9.71
CA MET A 170 5.70 -15.11 -9.84
C MET A 170 5.59 -16.26 -8.82
N ALA A 171 6.02 -15.98 -7.57
CA ALA A 171 5.84 -16.91 -6.47
C ALA A 171 4.36 -17.24 -6.30
N GLY A 172 4.06 -18.35 -5.63
CA GLY A 172 2.68 -18.71 -5.29
C GLY A 172 2.63 -19.42 -3.96
N MET A 173 1.44 -19.46 -3.38
CA MET A 173 1.16 -20.15 -2.13
C MET A 173 1.07 -21.66 -2.37
N ALA A 174 1.74 -22.44 -1.54
CA ALA A 174 1.61 -23.89 -1.58
C ALA A 174 0.25 -24.30 -0.97
N THR A 175 -0.52 -25.11 -1.67
CA THR A 175 -1.79 -25.67 -1.21
C THR A 175 -1.77 -27.19 -1.33
N SER A 176 -2.73 -27.87 -0.70
CA SER A 176 -2.90 -29.33 -0.83
C SER A 176 -3.22 -29.77 -2.28
N GLU A 177 -3.83 -28.89 -3.08
CA GLU A 177 -4.25 -29.15 -4.45
C GLU A 177 -3.24 -28.64 -5.51
N GLY A 178 -2.12 -28.02 -5.06
CA GLY A 178 -1.11 -27.47 -5.96
C GLY A 178 -0.63 -26.09 -5.52
N LYS A 179 -0.31 -25.21 -6.46
CA LYS A 179 0.20 -23.87 -6.19
C LYS A 179 -0.82 -22.81 -6.61
N LEU A 180 -1.31 -22.04 -5.63
CA LEU A 180 -2.13 -20.86 -5.89
C LEU A 180 -1.22 -19.70 -6.29
N PRO A 181 -1.38 -19.10 -7.49
CA PRO A 181 -0.52 -18.01 -7.93
C PRO A 181 -0.72 -16.77 -7.04
N LEU A 182 0.40 -16.15 -6.65
CA LEU A 182 0.43 -14.86 -5.99
C LEU A 182 0.53 -13.77 -7.07
N PRO A 183 -0.36 -12.77 -7.12
CA PRO A 183 -0.35 -11.77 -8.18
C PRO A 183 0.94 -10.95 -8.17
N TRP A 184 1.40 -10.54 -9.34
CA TRP A 184 2.47 -9.56 -9.49
C TRP A 184 1.89 -8.16 -9.74
N SER A 185 2.66 -7.13 -9.39
CA SER A 185 2.30 -5.76 -9.75
C SER A 185 3.52 -4.92 -10.12
N ILE A 186 3.29 -3.96 -11.03
CA ILE A 186 4.25 -2.97 -11.47
C ILE A 186 3.63 -1.59 -11.28
N ARG A 187 4.40 -0.66 -10.69
CA ARG A 187 3.97 0.71 -10.46
C ARG A 187 5.07 1.68 -10.86
N ALA A 188 4.68 2.76 -11.53
CA ALA A 188 5.58 3.86 -11.88
C ALA A 188 4.85 5.19 -11.70
N GLY A 189 5.56 6.22 -11.27
CA GLY A 189 4.93 7.51 -11.03
C GLY A 189 5.90 8.62 -10.70
N THR A 190 5.34 9.79 -10.44
CA THR A 190 6.09 10.98 -10.07
C THR A 190 5.45 11.70 -8.89
N SER A 191 6.28 12.37 -8.11
CA SER A 191 5.86 13.39 -7.14
C SER A 191 6.51 14.74 -7.54
N TRP A 192 5.70 15.79 -7.60
CA TRP A 192 6.12 17.11 -8.06
C TRP A 192 5.66 18.20 -7.10
N PHE A 193 6.61 18.88 -6.45
CA PHE A 193 6.35 20.10 -5.70
C PHE A 193 6.13 21.27 -6.66
N LEU A 194 4.87 21.61 -6.93
CA LEU A 194 4.47 22.75 -7.75
C LEU A 194 4.95 24.06 -7.10
N ASN A 195 4.86 24.12 -5.78
CA ASN A 195 5.48 25.13 -4.92
C ASN A 195 5.77 24.48 -3.55
N PRO A 196 6.43 25.18 -2.58
CA PRO A 196 6.76 24.60 -1.28
C PRO A 196 5.57 24.05 -0.47
N ALA A 197 4.36 24.55 -0.72
CA ALA A 197 3.14 24.15 -0.02
C ALA A 197 2.28 23.17 -0.80
N LEU A 198 2.52 22.95 -2.10
CA LEU A 198 1.63 22.15 -2.96
C LEU A 198 2.42 21.05 -3.67
N LEU A 199 2.08 19.81 -3.36
CA LEU A 199 2.60 18.59 -3.95
C LEU A 199 1.52 17.94 -4.84
N LEU A 200 1.92 17.54 -6.04
CA LEU A 200 1.16 16.69 -6.96
C LEU A 200 1.85 15.33 -7.05
N CYS A 201 1.09 14.25 -6.89
CA CYS A 201 1.53 12.88 -7.11
C CYS A 201 0.73 12.27 -8.25
N THR A 202 1.41 11.51 -9.12
CA THR A 202 0.76 10.72 -10.18
C THR A 202 1.39 9.34 -10.21
N GLU A 203 0.57 8.32 -10.46
CA GLU A 203 1.02 6.94 -10.52
C GLU A 203 0.22 6.15 -11.57
N ILE A 204 0.90 5.32 -12.31
CA ILE A 204 0.32 4.27 -13.16
C ILE A 204 0.65 2.95 -12.51
N ALA A 205 -0.38 2.14 -12.29
CA ALA A 205 -0.28 0.81 -11.70
C ALA A 205 -0.84 -0.26 -12.64
N LYS A 206 -0.16 -1.40 -12.72
CA LYS A 206 -0.64 -2.60 -13.40
C LYS A 206 -0.51 -3.78 -12.45
N ASN A 207 -1.61 -4.37 -12.08
CA ASN A 207 -1.70 -5.67 -11.42
C ASN A 207 -1.99 -6.74 -12.47
N GLU A 208 -1.61 -7.98 -12.20
CA GLU A 208 -1.64 -9.10 -13.15
C GLU A 208 -2.95 -9.20 -13.95
N ASN A 209 -4.08 -9.31 -13.25
CA ASN A 209 -5.40 -9.57 -13.86
C ASN A 209 -6.30 -8.32 -13.91
N GLU A 210 -5.78 -7.14 -13.55
CA GLU A 210 -6.53 -5.90 -13.53
C GLU A 210 -6.14 -5.01 -14.72
N PRO A 211 -7.02 -4.12 -15.18
CA PRO A 211 -6.65 -3.09 -16.13
C PRO A 211 -5.59 -2.15 -15.54
N VAL A 212 -4.92 -1.41 -16.40
CA VAL A 212 -4.01 -0.34 -15.97
C VAL A 212 -4.82 0.73 -15.24
N THR A 213 -4.36 1.10 -14.06
CA THR A 213 -5.00 2.11 -13.21
C THR A 213 -4.15 3.37 -13.17
N LEU A 214 -4.79 4.51 -13.37
CA LEU A 214 -4.19 5.83 -13.18
C LEU A 214 -4.64 6.41 -11.85
N LYS A 215 -3.67 6.91 -11.07
CA LYS A 215 -3.89 7.51 -9.75
C LYS A 215 -3.31 8.92 -9.71
N THR A 216 -3.98 9.82 -9.03
CA THR A 216 -3.48 11.16 -8.79
C THR A 216 -3.82 11.61 -7.39
N GLY A 217 -2.93 12.38 -6.78
CA GLY A 217 -3.11 12.92 -5.43
C GLY A 217 -2.51 14.31 -5.31
N PHE A 218 -3.16 15.17 -4.54
CA PHE A 218 -2.71 16.51 -4.17
C PHE A 218 -2.54 16.60 -2.67
N GLU A 219 -1.43 17.17 -2.21
CA GLU A 219 -1.20 17.52 -0.81
C GLU A 219 -0.94 19.03 -0.73
N TYR A 220 -1.74 19.74 0.04
CA TYR A 220 -1.57 21.15 0.33
C TYR A 220 -1.22 21.32 1.81
N SER A 221 -0.05 21.91 2.07
CA SER A 221 0.46 22.19 3.41
C SER A 221 0.61 23.70 3.62
N PRO A 222 -0.46 24.39 4.08
CA PRO A 222 -0.42 25.85 4.31
C PRO A 222 0.62 26.25 5.36
N VAL A 223 0.83 25.37 6.33
CA VAL A 223 1.88 25.45 7.34
C VAL A 223 2.52 24.06 7.51
N PRO A 224 3.76 23.96 8.03
CA PRO A 224 4.47 22.68 8.15
C PRO A 224 3.72 21.62 9.01
N GLU A 225 2.89 22.07 9.93
CA GLU A 225 2.17 21.21 10.86
C GLU A 225 0.89 20.62 10.26
N VAL A 226 0.30 21.24 9.25
CA VAL A 226 -1.02 20.86 8.71
C VAL A 226 -0.90 20.52 7.24
N ALA A 227 -1.49 19.40 6.86
CA ALA A 227 -1.64 18.99 5.46
C ALA A 227 -3.09 18.61 5.15
N ILE A 228 -3.60 19.05 4.02
CA ILE A 228 -4.91 18.67 3.47
C ILE A 228 -4.63 17.94 2.16
N ARG A 229 -5.35 16.84 1.92
CA ARG A 229 -5.11 15.97 0.79
C ARG A 229 -6.40 15.63 0.07
N ALA A 230 -6.28 15.47 -1.23
CA ALA A 230 -7.33 14.93 -2.07
C ALA A 230 -6.69 14.04 -3.13
N GLY A 231 -7.42 13.04 -3.59
CA GLY A 231 -6.95 12.16 -4.64
C GLY A 231 -8.08 11.50 -5.41
N ALA A 232 -7.72 10.94 -6.54
CA ALA A 232 -8.62 10.14 -7.37
C ALA A 232 -7.86 8.99 -8.02
N GLU A 233 -8.54 7.84 -8.13
CA GLU A 233 -8.05 6.63 -8.79
C GLU A 233 -9.10 6.17 -9.79
N GLY A 234 -8.67 5.77 -10.99
CA GLY A 234 -9.52 5.27 -12.06
C GLY A 234 -9.59 3.75 -12.10
N GLY A 235 -10.74 3.20 -12.52
CA GLY A 235 -11.01 1.83 -12.84
C GLY A 235 -11.02 0.78 -11.72
N PRO A 236 -11.94 0.78 -10.75
CA PRO A 236 -13.11 1.65 -10.54
C PRO A 236 -12.73 3.03 -9.99
N LEU A 237 -13.64 3.98 -10.13
CA LEU A 237 -13.39 5.34 -9.64
C LEU A 237 -13.49 5.38 -8.11
N VAL A 238 -12.41 5.83 -7.49
CA VAL A 238 -12.31 6.06 -6.05
C VAL A 238 -11.89 7.51 -5.82
N PHE A 239 -12.60 8.23 -4.97
CA PHE A 239 -12.20 9.55 -4.50
C PHE A 239 -11.65 9.46 -3.09
N SER A 240 -10.61 10.21 -2.82
CA SER A 240 -9.93 10.21 -1.53
C SER A 240 -9.83 11.62 -0.98
N LEU A 241 -10.04 11.76 0.32
CA LEU A 241 -9.83 12.99 1.08
C LEU A 241 -9.07 12.65 2.36
N GLY A 242 -8.29 13.57 2.87
CA GLY A 242 -7.61 13.38 4.14
C GLY A 242 -6.94 14.62 4.70
N ALA A 243 -6.51 14.50 5.93
CA ALA A 243 -5.79 15.54 6.65
C ALA A 243 -4.64 14.93 7.46
N GLY A 244 -3.60 15.73 7.68
CA GLY A 244 -2.48 15.38 8.53
C GLY A 244 -2.14 16.50 9.49
N PHE A 245 -1.73 16.13 10.69
CA PHE A 245 -1.25 17.07 11.70
C PHE A 245 0.06 16.56 12.29
N SER A 246 1.09 17.44 12.28
CA SER A 246 2.41 17.16 12.82
C SER A 246 2.62 17.95 14.10
N PHE A 247 3.01 17.27 15.17
CA PHE A 247 3.37 17.92 16.42
C PHE A 247 4.66 17.33 16.97
N ARG A 248 5.72 18.13 16.98
CA ARG A 248 7.07 17.69 17.34
C ARG A 248 7.51 16.47 16.51
N SER A 249 7.76 15.36 17.16
CA SER A 249 8.17 14.08 16.56
C SER A 249 7.01 13.20 16.10
N LEU A 250 5.77 13.58 16.34
CA LEU A 250 4.58 12.81 15.99
C LEU A 250 3.86 13.42 14.81
N ARG A 251 3.35 12.56 13.93
CA ARG A 251 2.44 12.92 12.85
C ARG A 251 1.23 12.02 12.90
N PHE A 252 0.05 12.64 12.85
CA PHE A 252 -1.25 11.98 12.78
C PHE A 252 -1.85 12.24 11.41
N ASP A 253 -2.32 11.20 10.76
CA ASP A 253 -2.95 11.30 9.45
C ASP A 253 -4.29 10.56 9.49
N VAL A 254 -5.31 11.13 8.81
CA VAL A 254 -6.61 10.50 8.59
C VAL A 254 -6.97 10.60 7.12
N ALA A 255 -7.65 9.57 6.61
CA ALA A 255 -8.11 9.52 5.24
C ALA A 255 -9.49 8.85 5.13
N PHE A 256 -10.20 9.20 4.08
CA PHE A 256 -11.47 8.64 3.69
C PHE A 256 -11.45 8.36 2.20
N ASN A 257 -11.60 7.09 1.82
CA ASN A 257 -11.69 6.67 0.43
C ASN A 257 -13.14 6.31 0.14
N LEU A 258 -13.72 6.93 -0.86
CA LEU A 258 -15.10 6.69 -1.30
C LEU A 258 -15.08 5.92 -2.62
N HIS A 259 -15.41 4.65 -2.55
CA HIS A 259 -15.63 3.79 -3.71
C HIS A 259 -17.07 3.94 -4.20
N GLN A 260 -17.29 4.10 -5.51
CA GLN A 260 -18.62 4.36 -6.10
C GLN A 260 -19.68 3.33 -5.69
N THR A 261 -19.32 2.07 -5.55
CA THR A 261 -20.26 0.97 -5.30
C THR A 261 -20.13 0.41 -3.87
N LEU A 262 -18.90 0.31 -3.34
CA LEU A 262 -18.65 -0.40 -2.08
C LEU A 262 -18.71 0.51 -0.84
N GLY A 263 -18.69 1.84 -1.04
CA GLY A 263 -18.85 2.79 0.04
C GLY A 263 -17.53 3.33 0.62
N LEU A 264 -17.55 3.68 1.88
CA LEU A 264 -16.50 4.44 2.56
C LEU A 264 -15.49 3.54 3.27
N THR A 265 -14.21 3.83 3.07
CA THR A 265 -13.09 3.21 3.80
C THR A 265 -12.32 4.28 4.57
N PRO A 266 -12.52 4.41 5.88
CA PRO A 266 -11.70 5.26 6.74
C PRO A 266 -10.35 4.61 7.04
N THR A 267 -9.30 5.44 7.08
CA THR A 267 -7.94 5.06 7.45
C THR A 267 -7.38 6.08 8.43
N ALA A 268 -6.70 5.61 9.47
CA ALA A 268 -5.95 6.45 10.40
C ALA A 268 -4.51 5.96 10.51
N GLY A 269 -3.58 6.89 10.71
CA GLY A 269 -2.17 6.59 10.85
C GLY A 269 -1.49 7.49 11.86
N ILE A 270 -0.47 6.95 12.49
CA ILE A 270 0.45 7.69 13.35
C ILE A 270 1.88 7.31 12.97
N SER A 271 2.75 8.30 12.90
CA SER A 271 4.18 8.07 12.74
C SER A 271 4.97 8.89 13.78
N TRP A 272 6.07 8.29 14.23
CA TRP A 272 7.00 8.92 15.15
C TRP A 272 8.40 8.98 14.52
N THR A 273 8.98 10.17 14.51
CA THR A 273 10.34 10.44 14.00
C THR A 273 11.00 11.43 14.95
N PRO A 274 11.96 10.99 15.81
CA PRO A 274 12.57 11.81 16.86
C PRO A 274 13.42 12.97 16.33
#